data_222e44321c181009cd76cc81251b1de0
#
_entry.id   222e44321c181009cd76cc81251b1de0
#
_cell.length_a   1.000
_cell.length_b   1.000
_cell.length_c   1.000
_cell.angle_alpha   90.00
_cell.angle_beta   90.00
_cell.angle_gamma   90.00
#
_symmetry.space_group_name_H-M   'P 1'
#
loop_
_entity.id
_entity.type
_entity.pdbx_description
1 polymer ?
#
loop_
_entity_poly.entity_id
_entity_poly.type
_entity_poly.pdbx_seq_one_letter_code
_entity_poly.pdbx_strand_id
1 'polypeptide(L)'
;EKVRLLKAYGAEVVITPTAVPPDHPENYVMKAKQITHDTPGAILANQFYNQVNPEAHVATTGPEIWEQTGGKVTHFVAGAGTGGTVSGVAKYLKAQNPAIVVIAGDPIGSLYTEYHRTRTMSANGAPYKVEGIGGDKAPTTVWWDLIDEFRQVSDRDAMAMARRLAREEGILVGASAGVNVHLALELARTLDDPNACVVTILCDTGERYLSKVFNDEWLQENQLLETIKPTVGDLLAKRGSAHPALVQLAPAAQVRQAVNLMHTWDVSQIPVIEEGRCVGALNEGTLMTQALEQPALLDRPVREVMEAAYPEVPLSLPVDRLAAMLTRESPAALVRDGGALVGIVTRYDVLQVMIGR
;
A
#
# COMPACT_ATOMS: atom_id res chain seq x y z
N GLU A 1 -17.45 13.27 13.39
CA GLU A 1 -17.64 12.25 14.41
C GLU A 1 -17.07 12.68 15.77
N LYS A 2 -15.79 13.10 15.87
CA LYS A 2 -15.09 13.43 17.14
C LYS A 2 -15.81 14.48 17.99
N VAL A 3 -16.28 15.58 17.38
CA VAL A 3 -17.04 16.64 18.10
C VAL A 3 -18.33 16.08 18.71
N ARG A 4 -19.05 15.23 17.95
CA ARG A 4 -20.30 14.62 18.44
C ARG A 4 -20.03 13.65 19.59
N LEU A 5 -18.95 12.87 19.47
CA LEU A 5 -18.52 11.92 20.51
C LEU A 5 -18.15 12.64 21.82
N LEU A 6 -17.36 13.71 21.73
CA LEU A 6 -16.98 14.51 22.90
C LEU A 6 -18.22 15.12 23.59
N LYS A 7 -19.15 15.66 22.81
CA LYS A 7 -20.43 16.17 23.35
C LYS A 7 -21.28 15.08 23.99
N ALA A 8 -21.31 13.88 23.43
CA ALA A 8 -22.00 12.73 24.00
C ALA A 8 -21.42 12.30 25.36
N TYR A 9 -20.13 12.51 25.59
CA TYR A 9 -19.48 12.30 26.89
C TYR A 9 -19.67 13.46 27.86
N GLY A 10 -20.43 14.49 27.47
CA GLY A 10 -20.72 15.65 28.32
C GLY A 10 -19.68 16.76 28.28
N ALA A 11 -18.70 16.67 27.36
CA ALA A 11 -17.69 17.70 27.23
C ALA A 11 -18.23 18.96 26.53
N GLU A 12 -17.86 20.13 27.02
CA GLU A 12 -18.00 21.38 26.29
C GLU A 12 -16.90 21.45 25.20
N VAL A 13 -17.31 21.66 23.96
CA VAL A 13 -16.39 21.64 22.82
C VAL A 13 -16.25 23.03 22.21
N VAL A 14 -15.06 23.60 22.27
CA VAL A 14 -14.71 24.88 21.64
C VAL A 14 -14.00 24.60 20.33
N ILE A 15 -14.56 25.09 19.21
CA ILE A 15 -13.97 24.97 17.87
C ILE A 15 -13.12 26.22 17.62
N THR A 16 -11.90 25.99 17.15
CA THR A 16 -10.95 27.06 16.80
C THR A 16 -10.55 26.97 15.32
N PRO A 17 -10.12 28.08 14.69
CA PRO A 17 -9.58 28.05 13.34
C PRO A 17 -8.33 27.17 13.25
N THR A 18 -8.16 26.43 12.15
CA THR A 18 -6.97 25.60 11.93
C THR A 18 -5.79 26.34 11.31
N ALA A 19 -6.05 27.42 10.53
CA ALA A 19 -5.06 28.13 9.74
C ALA A 19 -4.67 29.47 10.41
N VAL A 20 -4.30 29.43 11.69
CA VAL A 20 -3.81 30.61 12.42
C VAL A 20 -2.42 30.35 13.00
N PRO A 21 -1.54 31.38 13.11
CA PRO A 21 -0.21 31.23 13.71
C PRO A 21 -0.26 30.67 15.14
N PRO A 22 0.81 30.01 15.61
CA PRO A 22 0.84 29.38 16.94
C PRO A 22 0.66 30.35 18.12
N ASP A 23 1.00 31.61 17.94
CA ASP A 23 0.88 32.69 18.92
C ASP A 23 -0.44 33.50 18.81
N HIS A 24 -1.25 33.18 17.81
CA HIS A 24 -2.54 33.85 17.62
C HIS A 24 -3.50 33.51 18.76
N PRO A 25 -4.26 34.50 19.35
CA PRO A 25 -5.18 34.25 20.46
C PRO A 25 -6.24 33.18 20.20
N GLU A 26 -6.65 33.01 18.95
CA GLU A 26 -7.62 31.98 18.55
C GLU A 26 -6.96 30.63 18.21
N ASN A 27 -5.63 30.51 18.27
CA ASN A 27 -4.99 29.20 18.17
C ASN A 27 -5.49 28.28 19.31
N TYR A 28 -5.72 27.02 19.00
CA TYR A 28 -6.31 26.07 19.97
C TYR A 28 -5.50 25.96 21.26
N VAL A 29 -4.16 26.04 21.20
CA VAL A 29 -3.30 26.00 22.39
C VAL A 29 -3.47 27.27 23.22
N MET A 30 -3.49 28.44 22.57
CA MET A 30 -3.68 29.72 23.26
C MET A 30 -5.09 29.81 23.87
N LYS A 31 -6.09 29.34 23.14
CA LYS A 31 -7.47 29.28 23.65
C LYS A 31 -7.61 28.34 24.85
N ALA A 32 -6.97 27.17 24.80
CA ALA A 32 -6.96 26.24 25.91
C ALA A 32 -6.27 26.84 27.18
N LYS A 33 -5.13 27.54 26.99
CA LYS A 33 -4.46 28.26 28.07
C LYS A 33 -5.35 29.35 28.67
N GLN A 34 -6.02 30.14 27.82
CA GLN A 34 -6.94 31.19 28.29
C GLN A 34 -8.08 30.59 29.12
N ILE A 35 -8.77 29.54 28.60
CA ILE A 35 -9.85 28.89 29.32
C ILE A 35 -9.37 28.34 30.69
N THR A 36 -8.18 27.74 30.71
CA THR A 36 -7.61 27.22 31.95
C THR A 36 -7.33 28.34 32.95
N HIS A 37 -6.81 29.48 32.49
CA HIS A 37 -6.53 30.65 33.34
C HIS A 37 -7.81 31.25 33.91
N ASP A 38 -8.86 31.34 33.07
CA ASP A 38 -10.12 32.03 33.44
C ASP A 38 -11.08 31.13 34.24
N THR A 39 -10.81 29.83 34.37
CA THR A 39 -11.65 28.87 35.08
C THR A 39 -10.98 28.41 36.37
N PRO A 40 -11.49 28.78 37.55
CA PRO A 40 -10.93 28.36 38.83
C PRO A 40 -10.87 26.83 38.95
N GLY A 41 -9.70 26.30 39.32
CA GLY A 41 -9.48 24.85 39.49
C GLY A 41 -9.31 24.06 38.18
N ALA A 42 -9.31 24.71 37.02
CA ALA A 42 -9.04 24.04 35.74
C ALA A 42 -7.57 23.61 35.61
N ILE A 43 -7.36 22.50 34.96
CA ILE A 43 -6.03 21.92 34.67
C ILE A 43 -5.86 21.79 33.17
N LEU A 44 -4.75 22.27 32.60
CA LEU A 44 -4.36 22.00 31.23
C LEU A 44 -3.57 20.69 31.18
N ALA A 45 -4.07 19.68 30.48
CA ALA A 45 -3.36 18.40 30.33
C ALA A 45 -2.00 18.55 29.63
N ASN A 46 -1.90 19.49 28.67
CA ASN A 46 -0.65 19.89 27.98
C ASN A 46 0.16 18.70 27.44
N GLN A 47 -0.51 17.80 26.73
CA GLN A 47 0.01 16.47 26.35
C GLN A 47 1.33 16.48 25.54
N PHE A 48 1.70 17.59 24.91
CA PHE A 48 2.95 17.71 24.15
C PHE A 48 4.18 18.05 25.01
N TYR A 49 3.96 18.49 26.26
CA TYR A 49 5.03 18.96 27.16
C TYR A 49 4.99 18.33 28.55
N ASN A 50 3.85 17.75 28.94
CA ASN A 50 3.68 17.11 30.24
C ASN A 50 4.31 15.71 30.23
N GLN A 51 5.39 15.55 31.01
CA GLN A 51 6.14 14.29 31.08
C GLN A 51 5.35 13.11 31.65
N VAL A 52 4.27 13.35 32.40
CA VAL A 52 3.35 12.29 32.84
C VAL A 52 2.81 11.47 31.63
N ASN A 53 2.72 12.09 30.44
CA ASN A 53 2.28 11.40 29.25
C ASN A 53 3.19 10.20 28.89
N PRO A 54 4.51 10.36 28.59
CA PRO A 54 5.36 9.19 28.35
C PRO A 54 5.57 8.33 29.59
N GLU A 55 5.62 8.90 30.80
CA GLU A 55 5.81 8.15 32.04
C GLU A 55 4.65 7.17 32.32
N ALA A 56 3.43 7.49 31.92
CA ALA A 56 2.32 6.56 32.01
C ALA A 56 2.57 5.29 31.19
N HIS A 57 3.15 5.42 30.02
CA HIS A 57 3.49 4.26 29.15
C HIS A 57 4.72 3.48 29.66
N VAL A 58 5.63 4.13 30.38
CA VAL A 58 6.70 3.42 31.11
C VAL A 58 6.12 2.53 32.20
N ALA A 59 5.08 3.04 32.89
CA ALA A 59 4.48 2.33 34.00
C ALA A 59 3.44 1.25 33.60
N THR A 60 2.88 1.33 32.41
CA THR A 60 1.77 0.46 31.98
C THR A 60 2.07 -0.26 30.64
N THR A 61 1.99 0.44 29.53
CA THR A 61 2.06 -0.14 28.18
C THR A 61 3.37 -0.89 27.91
N GLY A 62 4.51 -0.36 28.35
CA GLY A 62 5.79 -1.01 28.20
C GLY A 62 5.87 -2.36 28.93
N PRO A 63 5.53 -2.42 30.23
CA PRO A 63 5.42 -3.69 30.98
C PRO A 63 4.47 -4.69 30.35
N GLU A 64 3.27 -4.26 29.93
CA GLU A 64 2.28 -5.12 29.30
C GLU A 64 2.80 -5.76 28.02
N ILE A 65 3.45 -5.00 27.14
CA ILE A 65 4.07 -5.52 25.90
C ILE A 65 5.15 -6.56 26.26
N TRP A 66 6.02 -6.25 27.22
CA TRP A 66 7.08 -7.15 27.64
C TRP A 66 6.54 -8.46 28.17
N GLU A 67 5.56 -8.41 29.07
CA GLU A 67 4.94 -9.56 29.68
C GLU A 67 4.20 -10.43 28.64
N GLN A 68 3.34 -9.81 27.81
CA GLN A 68 2.54 -10.51 26.79
C GLN A 68 3.39 -11.16 25.70
N THR A 69 4.57 -10.64 25.41
CA THR A 69 5.52 -11.25 24.46
C THR A 69 6.46 -12.24 25.13
N GLY A 70 6.36 -12.43 26.45
CA GLY A 70 7.31 -13.26 27.22
C GLY A 70 8.75 -12.76 27.09
N GLY A 71 8.95 -11.45 26.97
CA GLY A 71 10.26 -10.83 26.79
C GLY A 71 10.91 -11.06 25.43
N LYS A 72 10.17 -11.53 24.42
CA LYS A 72 10.71 -11.89 23.10
C LYS A 72 10.67 -10.73 22.09
N VAL A 73 10.10 -9.58 22.46
CA VAL A 73 10.04 -8.43 21.55
C VAL A 73 11.43 -7.99 21.11
N THR A 74 11.63 -7.89 19.79
CA THR A 74 12.88 -7.44 19.17
C THR A 74 12.75 -6.08 18.51
N HIS A 75 11.55 -5.77 18.02
CA HIS A 75 11.26 -4.51 17.33
C HIS A 75 9.91 -3.95 17.81
N PHE A 76 9.87 -2.66 18.07
CA PHE A 76 8.66 -1.93 18.41
C PHE A 76 8.40 -0.83 17.39
N VAL A 77 7.22 -0.79 16.79
CA VAL A 77 6.81 0.20 15.79
C VAL A 77 5.59 0.95 16.29
N ALA A 78 5.66 2.28 16.37
CA ALA A 78 4.52 3.12 16.75
C ALA A 78 4.62 4.52 16.14
N GLY A 79 3.50 5.10 15.72
CA GLY A 79 3.45 6.48 15.24
C GLY A 79 3.73 7.49 16.35
N ALA A 80 4.39 8.58 16.00
CA ALA A 80 4.69 9.67 16.92
C ALA A 80 3.78 10.87 16.66
N GLY A 81 2.84 11.14 17.57
CA GLY A 81 2.13 12.43 17.66
C GLY A 81 2.74 13.26 18.79
N THR A 82 2.20 13.16 20.01
CA THR A 82 2.89 13.69 21.20
C THR A 82 4.16 12.91 21.55
N GLY A 83 4.27 11.70 21.03
CA GLY A 83 5.40 10.80 21.29
C GLY A 83 5.31 10.07 22.63
N GLY A 84 4.28 10.29 23.43
CA GLY A 84 4.17 9.67 24.76
C GLY A 84 4.26 8.14 24.70
N THR A 85 3.49 7.49 23.82
CA THR A 85 3.48 6.04 23.67
C THR A 85 4.83 5.49 23.23
N VAL A 86 5.35 6.00 22.10
CA VAL A 86 6.61 5.48 21.54
C VAL A 86 7.78 5.70 22.50
N SER A 87 7.85 6.87 23.16
CA SER A 87 8.92 7.20 24.09
C SER A 87 8.87 6.38 25.38
N GLY A 88 7.67 6.29 25.98
CA GLY A 88 7.50 5.55 27.24
C GLY A 88 7.74 4.06 27.06
N VAL A 89 7.19 3.46 26.00
CA VAL A 89 7.44 2.05 25.66
C VAL A 89 8.92 1.82 25.34
N ALA A 90 9.53 2.69 24.53
CA ALA A 90 10.97 2.62 24.22
C ALA A 90 11.82 2.60 25.48
N LYS A 91 11.57 3.51 26.43
CA LYS A 91 12.31 3.58 27.69
C LYS A 91 12.23 2.27 28.47
N TYR A 92 11.03 1.73 28.61
CA TYR A 92 10.83 0.48 29.34
C TYR A 92 11.50 -0.69 28.63
N LEU A 93 11.22 -0.89 27.33
CA LEU A 93 11.73 -2.03 26.58
C LEU A 93 13.27 -2.02 26.48
N LYS A 94 13.88 -0.86 26.21
CA LYS A 94 15.34 -0.73 26.16
C LYS A 94 16.00 -0.91 27.53
N ALA A 95 15.30 -0.64 28.63
CA ALA A 95 15.79 -0.98 29.97
C ALA A 95 15.79 -2.48 30.22
N GLN A 96 14.88 -3.25 29.62
CA GLN A 96 14.88 -4.72 29.68
C GLN A 96 15.92 -5.33 28.72
N ASN A 97 15.97 -4.84 27.48
CA ASN A 97 16.94 -5.27 26.48
C ASN A 97 17.34 -4.10 25.59
N PRO A 98 18.58 -3.57 25.75
CA PRO A 98 19.06 -2.43 24.95
C PRO A 98 19.14 -2.70 23.43
N ALA A 99 19.13 -3.97 23.00
CA ALA A 99 19.16 -4.32 21.58
C ALA A 99 17.81 -4.19 20.87
N ILE A 100 16.73 -3.92 21.60
CA ILE A 100 15.41 -3.71 20.98
C ILE A 100 15.43 -2.45 20.11
N VAL A 101 15.02 -2.61 18.85
CA VAL A 101 14.92 -1.53 17.87
C VAL A 101 13.55 -0.87 17.96
N VAL A 102 13.53 0.46 18.08
CA VAL A 102 12.30 1.27 18.15
C VAL A 102 12.20 2.15 16.92
N ILE A 103 11.13 1.97 16.15
CA ILE A 103 10.86 2.74 14.94
C ILE A 103 9.61 3.58 15.14
N ALA A 104 9.72 4.88 14.89
CA ALA A 104 8.59 5.80 14.90
C ALA A 104 8.03 6.04 13.51
N GLY A 105 6.71 5.89 13.35
CA GLY A 105 5.99 6.24 12.14
C GLY A 105 5.67 7.74 12.08
N ASP A 106 5.89 8.34 10.91
CA ASP A 106 5.73 9.77 10.65
C ASP A 106 5.04 9.98 9.29
N PRO A 107 3.99 10.81 9.16
CA PRO A 107 3.39 11.09 7.86
C PRO A 107 4.32 11.92 6.98
N ILE A 108 4.33 11.68 5.68
CA ILE A 108 5.00 12.56 4.72
C ILE A 108 4.41 13.97 4.83
N GLY A 109 5.25 14.95 5.09
CA GLY A 109 4.85 16.35 5.35
C GLY A 109 5.07 16.78 6.80
N SER A 110 5.17 15.86 7.74
CA SER A 110 5.61 16.10 9.12
C SER A 110 7.10 16.40 9.16
N LEU A 111 7.52 17.14 10.17
CA LEU A 111 8.93 17.53 10.40
C LEU A 111 9.68 16.62 11.38
N TYR A 112 9.06 15.58 11.92
CA TYR A 112 9.68 14.74 12.95
C TYR A 112 10.85 13.92 12.41
N THR A 113 10.72 13.34 11.25
CA THR A 113 11.80 12.58 10.59
C THR A 113 13.03 13.45 10.34
N GLU A 114 12.84 14.69 9.88
CA GLU A 114 13.91 15.65 9.68
C GLU A 114 14.56 16.03 11.02
N TYR A 115 13.73 16.38 12.01
CA TYR A 115 14.23 16.75 13.33
C TYR A 115 15.00 15.62 14.02
N HIS A 116 14.51 14.38 13.91
CA HIS A 116 15.25 13.25 14.48
C HIS A 116 16.67 13.14 13.91
N ARG A 117 16.82 13.33 12.58
CA ARG A 117 18.10 13.23 11.90
C ARG A 117 19.02 14.43 12.15
N THR A 118 18.49 15.65 12.16
CA THR A 118 19.28 16.90 12.13
C THR A 118 19.26 17.69 13.44
N ARG A 119 18.33 17.38 14.33
CA ARG A 119 18.00 18.16 15.53
C ARG A 119 17.60 19.62 15.23
N THR A 120 17.24 19.89 14.00
CA THR A 120 16.73 21.19 13.55
C THR A 120 15.41 20.99 12.81
N MET A 121 14.48 21.93 12.93
CA MET A 121 13.24 21.93 12.16
C MET A 121 13.34 22.95 11.04
N SER A 122 13.07 22.54 9.82
CA SER A 122 12.84 23.47 8.72
C SER A 122 11.50 24.21 8.90
N ALA A 123 11.34 25.35 8.22
CA ALA A 123 10.09 26.09 8.25
C ALA A 123 9.00 25.50 7.31
N ASN A 124 9.26 24.40 6.63
CA ASN A 124 8.52 23.94 5.45
C ASN A 124 7.91 22.54 5.64
N GLY A 125 7.08 22.35 6.65
CA GLY A 125 6.17 21.20 6.70
C GLY A 125 5.12 21.28 5.57
N ALA A 126 4.62 20.15 5.13
CA ALA A 126 3.53 20.05 4.15
C ALA A 126 2.27 19.47 4.80
N PRO A 127 1.06 19.83 4.33
CA PRO A 127 -0.17 19.24 4.86
C PRO A 127 -0.26 17.75 4.52
N TYR A 128 -0.75 16.96 5.47
CA TYR A 128 -1.06 15.54 5.33
C TYR A 128 -2.45 15.24 5.91
N LYS A 129 -3.01 14.07 5.63
CA LYS A 129 -4.38 13.68 5.99
C LYS A 129 -4.44 12.65 7.12
N VAL A 130 -3.35 11.99 7.45
CA VAL A 130 -3.28 11.11 8.62
C VAL A 130 -3.44 11.94 9.87
N GLU A 131 -4.41 11.58 10.71
CA GLU A 131 -4.70 12.28 11.97
C GLU A 131 -4.01 11.59 13.15
N GLY A 132 -3.62 12.38 14.15
CA GLY A 132 -3.13 11.91 15.45
C GLY A 132 -1.63 11.67 15.56
N ILE A 133 -0.88 11.71 14.46
CA ILE A 133 0.57 11.58 14.43
C ILE A 133 1.20 12.64 13.55
N GLY A 134 2.53 12.80 13.64
CA GLY A 134 3.25 13.86 12.96
C GLY A 134 3.14 15.22 13.66
N GLY A 135 3.92 16.19 13.20
CA GLY A 135 3.89 17.55 13.73
C GLY A 135 4.90 18.48 13.09
N ASP A 136 4.74 19.77 13.42
CA ASP A 136 5.57 20.91 12.97
C ASP A 136 6.45 21.49 14.08
N LYS A 137 6.43 20.89 15.27
CA LYS A 137 7.21 21.28 16.44
C LYS A 137 7.72 20.04 17.16
N ALA A 138 8.92 20.13 17.75
CA ALA A 138 9.49 19.05 18.54
C ALA A 138 8.88 19.03 19.96
N PRO A 139 7.99 18.08 20.30
CA PRO A 139 7.46 17.95 21.66
C PRO A 139 8.56 17.48 22.62
N THR A 140 8.51 17.95 23.86
CA THR A 140 9.42 17.46 24.90
C THR A 140 9.06 16.06 25.41
N THR A 141 7.86 15.60 25.11
CA THR A 141 7.35 14.25 25.40
C THR A 141 7.81 13.20 24.40
N VAL A 142 8.41 13.60 23.27
CA VAL A 142 9.21 12.70 22.43
C VAL A 142 10.63 12.62 23.00
N TRP A 143 11.00 11.46 23.48
CA TRP A 143 12.36 11.18 23.93
C TRP A 143 13.20 10.68 22.76
N TRP A 144 13.61 11.62 21.93
CA TRP A 144 14.23 11.43 20.62
C TRP A 144 15.40 10.45 20.59
N ASP A 145 16.19 10.41 21.68
CA ASP A 145 17.39 9.57 21.77
C ASP A 145 17.07 8.10 22.10
N LEU A 146 15.82 7.78 22.44
CA LEU A 146 15.35 6.42 22.66
C LEU A 146 14.75 5.78 21.41
N ILE A 147 14.54 6.56 20.37
CA ILE A 147 13.96 6.11 19.10
C ILE A 147 15.11 5.96 18.10
N ASP A 148 15.26 4.74 17.55
CA ASP A 148 16.38 4.42 16.67
C ASP A 148 16.17 5.00 15.26
N GLU A 149 14.91 5.02 14.79
CA GLU A 149 14.59 5.46 13.45
C GLU A 149 13.21 6.11 13.39
N PHE A 150 13.07 7.15 12.55
CA PHE A 150 11.79 7.68 12.08
C PHE A 150 11.62 7.31 10.61
N ARG A 151 10.49 6.68 10.25
CA ARG A 151 10.14 6.33 8.86
C ARG A 151 8.88 7.04 8.42
N GLN A 152 8.95 7.60 7.22
CA GLN A 152 7.80 8.30 6.63
C GLN A 152 6.88 7.34 5.89
N VAL A 153 5.56 7.58 6.03
CA VAL A 153 4.51 6.83 5.31
C VAL A 153 3.59 7.84 4.61
N SER A 154 3.18 7.53 3.40
CA SER A 154 2.21 8.36 2.69
C SER A 154 0.79 8.21 3.26
N ASP A 155 -0.04 9.25 3.11
CA ASP A 155 -1.45 9.19 3.47
C ASP A 155 -2.17 8.03 2.77
N ARG A 156 -1.82 7.77 1.50
CA ARG A 156 -2.39 6.69 0.70
C ARG A 156 -2.09 5.32 1.32
N ASP A 157 -0.83 5.03 1.63
CA ASP A 157 -0.41 3.74 2.19
C ASP A 157 -1.01 3.53 3.58
N ALA A 158 -1.08 4.58 4.39
CA ALA A 158 -1.69 4.55 5.72
C ALA A 158 -3.19 4.22 5.66
N MET A 159 -3.93 4.86 4.76
CA MET A 159 -5.38 4.66 4.63
C MET A 159 -5.70 3.33 3.96
N ALA A 160 -4.93 2.92 2.95
CA ALA A 160 -5.04 1.61 2.32
C ALA A 160 -4.82 0.48 3.35
N MET A 161 -3.80 0.61 4.21
CA MET A 161 -3.51 -0.38 5.25
C MET A 161 -4.61 -0.44 6.31
N ALA A 162 -5.16 0.70 6.77
CA ALA A 162 -6.28 0.71 7.70
C ALA A 162 -7.52 0.00 7.13
N ARG A 163 -7.80 0.19 5.83
CA ARG A 163 -8.89 -0.48 5.12
C ARG A 163 -8.64 -1.98 4.92
N ARG A 164 -7.40 -2.38 4.67
CA ARG A 164 -7.00 -3.79 4.60
C ARG A 164 -7.21 -4.49 5.93
N LEU A 165 -6.77 -3.90 7.04
CA LEU A 165 -7.00 -4.43 8.38
C LEU A 165 -8.49 -4.69 8.66
N ALA A 166 -9.36 -3.76 8.25
CA ALA A 166 -10.80 -3.92 8.42
C ALA A 166 -11.37 -5.08 7.58
N ARG A 167 -10.89 -5.27 6.35
CA ARG A 167 -11.42 -6.28 5.40
C ARG A 167 -10.81 -7.66 5.59
N GLU A 168 -9.50 -7.71 5.84
CA GLU A 168 -8.73 -8.96 5.88
C GLU A 168 -8.68 -9.55 7.30
N GLU A 169 -8.66 -8.69 8.34
CA GLU A 169 -8.48 -9.11 9.74
C GLU A 169 -9.71 -8.80 10.62
N GLY A 170 -10.71 -8.07 10.12
CA GLY A 170 -11.87 -7.63 10.91
C GLY A 170 -11.53 -6.56 11.96
N ILE A 171 -10.39 -5.88 11.82
CA ILE A 171 -9.89 -4.88 12.79
C ILE A 171 -10.15 -3.47 12.23
N LEU A 172 -11.13 -2.78 12.77
CA LEU A 172 -11.51 -1.43 12.35
C LEU A 172 -10.71 -0.38 13.13
N VAL A 173 -9.78 0.31 12.44
CA VAL A 173 -8.81 1.24 13.05
C VAL A 173 -8.69 2.56 12.27
N GLY A 174 -8.06 3.59 12.88
CA GLY A 174 -7.74 4.83 12.19
C GLY A 174 -6.48 4.74 11.31
N ALA A 175 -6.22 5.80 10.51
CA ALA A 175 -5.09 5.86 9.61
C ALA A 175 -3.73 5.82 10.31
N SER A 176 -3.62 6.32 11.55
CA SER A 176 -2.39 6.23 12.35
C SER A 176 -2.00 4.79 12.67
N ALA A 177 -2.99 3.92 12.95
CA ALA A 177 -2.74 2.48 13.07
C ALA A 177 -2.36 1.87 11.71
N GLY A 178 -2.91 2.39 10.59
CA GLY A 178 -2.48 2.03 9.24
C GLY A 178 -1.01 2.33 8.99
N VAL A 179 -0.49 3.49 9.42
CA VAL A 179 0.96 3.81 9.40
C VAL A 179 1.76 2.76 10.17
N ASN A 180 1.33 2.45 11.38
CA ASN A 180 2.01 1.53 12.26
C ASN A 180 2.15 0.14 11.66
N VAL A 181 1.05 -0.42 11.16
CA VAL A 181 1.04 -1.76 10.57
C VAL A 181 1.75 -1.79 9.22
N HIS A 182 1.65 -0.73 8.41
CA HIS A 182 2.40 -0.62 7.16
C HIS A 182 3.90 -0.77 7.40
N LEU A 183 4.46 0.02 8.33
CA LEU A 183 5.87 -0.04 8.69
C LEU A 183 6.27 -1.36 9.35
N ALA A 184 5.44 -1.90 10.23
CA ALA A 184 5.70 -3.18 10.87
C ALA A 184 5.77 -4.32 9.84
N LEU A 185 4.91 -4.34 8.83
CA LEU A 185 4.92 -5.32 7.75
C LEU A 185 6.11 -5.13 6.80
N GLU A 186 6.46 -3.88 6.45
CA GLU A 186 7.68 -3.62 5.66
C GLU A 186 8.91 -4.11 6.39
N LEU A 187 9.03 -3.79 7.67
CA LEU A 187 10.13 -4.25 8.51
C LEU A 187 10.18 -5.79 8.56
N ALA A 188 9.08 -6.44 8.88
CA ALA A 188 9.01 -7.89 9.01
C ALA A 188 9.42 -8.63 7.72
N ARG A 189 9.13 -8.06 6.55
CA ARG A 189 9.55 -8.62 5.24
C ARG A 189 11.06 -8.55 4.99
N THR A 190 11.74 -7.62 5.64
CA THR A 190 13.19 -7.42 5.47
C THR A 190 14.02 -8.15 6.53
N LEU A 191 13.40 -8.62 7.61
CA LEU A 191 14.07 -9.36 8.66
C LEU A 191 14.28 -10.81 8.22
N ASP A 192 15.53 -11.25 8.20
CA ASP A 192 15.94 -12.63 7.96
C ASP A 192 16.27 -13.33 9.30
N ASP A 193 15.35 -13.20 10.27
CA ASP A 193 15.46 -13.80 11.59
C ASP A 193 14.13 -14.45 11.99
N PRO A 194 14.07 -15.78 12.07
CA PRO A 194 12.87 -16.51 12.48
C PRO A 194 12.44 -16.23 13.93
N ASN A 195 13.31 -15.66 14.75
CA ASN A 195 13.02 -15.29 16.13
C ASN A 195 12.61 -13.82 16.27
N ALA A 196 12.57 -13.06 15.19
CA ALA A 196 12.14 -11.67 15.23
C ALA A 196 10.68 -11.57 15.72
N CYS A 197 10.48 -10.75 16.74
CA CYS A 197 9.16 -10.40 17.27
C CYS A 197 8.93 -8.89 17.09
N VAL A 198 8.14 -8.54 16.06
CA VAL A 198 7.76 -7.17 15.75
C VAL A 198 6.43 -6.85 16.40
N VAL A 199 6.40 -5.89 17.31
CA VAL A 199 5.19 -5.42 18.00
C VAL A 199 4.81 -4.05 17.52
N THR A 200 3.52 -3.82 17.29
CA THR A 200 2.97 -2.51 16.94
C THR A 200 1.69 -2.20 17.71
N ILE A 201 1.24 -0.94 17.66
CA ILE A 201 0.07 -0.45 18.39
C ILE A 201 -1.03 -0.05 17.41
N LEU A 202 -2.25 -0.51 17.67
CA LEU A 202 -3.46 -0.05 17.03
C LEU A 202 -4.14 0.98 17.95
N CYS A 203 -3.88 2.26 17.67
CA CYS A 203 -4.05 3.35 18.65
C CYS A 203 -5.50 3.70 18.95
N ASP A 204 -6.43 3.53 17.99
CA ASP A 204 -7.81 3.92 18.11
C ASP A 204 -8.75 3.11 17.19
N THR A 205 -10.06 3.41 17.25
CA THR A 205 -11.11 2.72 16.48
C THR A 205 -11.50 3.52 15.24
N GLY A 206 -11.78 2.81 14.14
CA GLY A 206 -12.11 3.37 12.83
C GLY A 206 -13.47 4.06 12.76
N GLU A 207 -14.39 3.85 13.72
CA GLU A 207 -15.69 4.55 13.75
C GLU A 207 -15.56 6.07 13.78
N ARG A 208 -14.42 6.59 14.22
CA ARG A 208 -14.11 8.03 14.23
C ARG A 208 -13.75 8.58 12.87
N TYR A 209 -13.63 7.72 11.84
CA TYR A 209 -13.10 8.03 10.52
C TYR A 209 -13.97 7.51 9.37
N LEU A 210 -15.25 7.15 9.65
CA LEU A 210 -16.16 6.61 8.64
C LEU A 210 -16.42 7.58 7.49
N SER A 211 -16.40 8.88 7.75
CA SER A 211 -16.58 9.93 6.73
C SER A 211 -15.30 10.25 5.94
N LYS A 212 -14.16 9.61 6.24
CA LYS A 212 -12.86 9.87 5.61
C LYS A 212 -12.20 8.57 5.15
N VAL A 213 -11.46 7.87 6.03
CA VAL A 213 -10.68 6.66 5.72
C VAL A 213 -11.53 5.56 5.10
N PHE A 214 -12.79 5.46 5.51
CA PHE A 214 -13.73 4.42 5.05
C PHE A 214 -14.79 4.95 4.06
N ASN A 215 -14.64 6.17 3.56
CA ASN A 215 -15.50 6.78 2.54
C ASN A 215 -14.76 6.87 1.20
N ASP A 216 -15.24 6.13 0.20
CA ASP A 216 -14.61 6.06 -1.13
C ASP A 216 -14.65 7.41 -1.87
N GLU A 217 -15.75 8.16 -1.76
CA GLU A 217 -15.89 9.49 -2.38
C GLU A 217 -14.85 10.45 -1.82
N TRP A 218 -14.72 10.50 -0.50
CA TRP A 218 -13.73 11.34 0.16
C TRP A 218 -12.29 10.97 -0.23
N LEU A 219 -11.98 9.66 -0.29
CA LEU A 219 -10.65 9.19 -0.71
C LEU A 219 -10.37 9.54 -2.18
N GLN A 220 -11.38 9.44 -3.04
CA GLN A 220 -11.25 9.80 -4.45
C GLN A 220 -11.01 11.30 -4.64
N GLU A 221 -11.78 12.16 -3.96
CA GLU A 221 -11.61 13.62 -3.97
C GLU A 221 -10.22 14.04 -3.49
N ASN A 222 -9.65 13.31 -2.53
CA ASN A 222 -8.31 13.57 -2.01
C ASN A 222 -7.19 12.78 -2.72
N GLN A 223 -7.51 12.03 -3.80
CA GLN A 223 -6.56 11.21 -4.59
C GLN A 223 -5.84 10.12 -3.76
N LEU A 224 -6.53 9.61 -2.74
CA LEU A 224 -6.01 8.61 -1.79
C LEU A 224 -6.63 7.23 -1.99
N LEU A 225 -7.67 7.09 -2.81
CA LEU A 225 -8.27 5.81 -3.10
C LEU A 225 -7.26 4.93 -3.85
N GLU A 226 -6.96 3.78 -3.27
CA GLU A 226 -6.19 2.76 -3.96
C GLU A 226 -7.05 2.21 -5.10
N THR A 227 -6.76 2.61 -6.31
CA THR A 227 -7.29 1.91 -7.49
C THR A 227 -6.56 0.57 -7.53
N ILE A 228 -7.24 -0.51 -7.14
CA ILE A 228 -6.78 -1.88 -7.41
C ILE A 228 -6.67 -1.96 -8.92
N LYS A 229 -5.46 -1.83 -9.43
CA LYS A 229 -5.21 -2.01 -10.85
C LYS A 229 -5.35 -3.50 -11.13
N PRO A 230 -6.26 -3.89 -12.02
CA PRO A 230 -6.38 -5.30 -12.38
C PRO A 230 -5.02 -5.80 -12.88
N THR A 231 -4.70 -7.03 -12.52
CA THR A 231 -3.49 -7.72 -12.96
C THR A 231 -3.77 -8.59 -14.19
N VAL A 232 -2.71 -9.07 -14.83
CA VAL A 232 -2.81 -10.07 -15.90
C VAL A 232 -3.56 -11.33 -15.42
N GLY A 233 -3.36 -11.72 -14.15
CA GLY A 233 -4.08 -12.84 -13.53
C GLY A 233 -5.59 -12.60 -13.49
N ASP A 234 -6.03 -11.38 -13.15
CA ASP A 234 -7.45 -11.01 -13.13
C ASP A 234 -8.06 -11.03 -14.54
N LEU A 235 -7.28 -10.68 -15.59
CA LEU A 235 -7.71 -10.82 -16.99
C LEU A 235 -7.96 -12.27 -17.36
N LEU A 236 -7.01 -13.16 -17.04
CA LEU A 236 -7.15 -14.59 -17.35
C LEU A 236 -8.29 -15.25 -16.57
N ALA A 237 -8.48 -14.89 -15.30
CA ALA A 237 -9.56 -15.42 -14.46
C ALA A 237 -10.98 -15.06 -14.97
N LYS A 238 -11.12 -13.93 -15.67
CA LYS A 238 -12.38 -13.52 -16.29
C LYS A 238 -12.72 -14.29 -17.59
N ARG A 239 -11.75 -14.96 -18.21
CA ARG A 239 -12.01 -15.79 -19.38
C ARG A 239 -12.80 -17.03 -18.95
N GLY A 240 -13.94 -17.24 -19.55
CA GLY A 240 -14.74 -18.44 -19.33
C GLY A 240 -13.99 -19.71 -19.73
N SER A 241 -14.35 -20.85 -19.16
CA SER A 241 -13.77 -22.19 -19.42
C SER A 241 -14.06 -22.75 -20.83
N ALA A 242 -14.70 -21.98 -21.69
CA ALA A 242 -15.11 -22.43 -23.05
C ALA A 242 -13.94 -22.54 -24.05
N HIS A 243 -12.82 -21.87 -23.76
CA HIS A 243 -11.63 -21.88 -24.62
C HIS A 243 -10.43 -22.50 -23.90
N PRO A 244 -9.52 -23.19 -24.61
CA PRO A 244 -8.27 -23.62 -24.01
C PRO A 244 -7.48 -22.40 -23.50
N ALA A 245 -6.82 -22.54 -22.37
CA ALA A 245 -6.03 -21.45 -21.78
C ALA A 245 -4.94 -20.92 -22.74
N LEU A 246 -4.42 -21.80 -23.58
CA LEU A 246 -3.39 -21.47 -24.59
C LEU A 246 -3.58 -22.36 -25.81
N VAL A 247 -3.87 -21.76 -26.98
CA VAL A 247 -3.78 -22.42 -28.30
C VAL A 247 -2.37 -22.20 -28.81
N GLN A 248 -1.64 -23.26 -29.08
CA GLN A 248 -0.23 -23.19 -29.47
C GLN A 248 0.12 -24.20 -30.57
N LEU A 249 1.24 -23.99 -31.26
CA LEU A 249 1.77 -24.88 -32.28
C LEU A 249 3.27 -25.13 -32.09
N ALA A 250 3.75 -26.29 -32.57
CA ALA A 250 5.16 -26.55 -32.70
C ALA A 250 5.72 -25.94 -34.01
N PRO A 251 7.02 -25.59 -34.09
CA PRO A 251 7.62 -25.01 -35.29
C PRO A 251 7.52 -25.88 -36.56
N ALA A 252 7.42 -27.20 -36.37
CA ALA A 252 7.32 -28.19 -37.48
C ALA A 252 5.87 -28.38 -37.99
N ALA A 253 4.86 -27.83 -37.30
CA ALA A 253 3.45 -27.90 -37.73
C ALA A 253 3.26 -27.18 -39.08
N GLN A 254 2.28 -27.59 -39.87
CA GLN A 254 1.94 -26.92 -41.11
C GLN A 254 1.13 -25.66 -40.88
N VAL A 255 1.28 -24.65 -41.74
CA VAL A 255 0.49 -23.41 -41.72
C VAL A 255 -1.01 -23.68 -41.83
N ARG A 256 -1.44 -24.68 -42.61
CA ARG A 256 -2.83 -25.12 -42.69
C ARG A 256 -3.42 -25.48 -41.31
N GLN A 257 -2.63 -26.10 -40.45
CA GLN A 257 -3.04 -26.43 -39.09
C GLN A 257 -3.26 -25.18 -38.24
N ALA A 258 -2.42 -24.14 -38.42
CA ALA A 258 -2.61 -22.85 -37.77
C ALA A 258 -3.94 -22.20 -38.16
N VAL A 259 -4.24 -22.15 -39.47
CA VAL A 259 -5.50 -21.58 -39.98
C VAL A 259 -6.72 -22.33 -39.41
N ASN A 260 -6.65 -23.67 -39.36
CA ASN A 260 -7.73 -24.47 -38.78
C ASN A 260 -7.94 -24.21 -37.28
N LEU A 261 -6.86 -24.06 -36.53
CA LEU A 261 -6.91 -23.72 -35.08
C LEU A 261 -7.47 -22.32 -34.86
N MET A 262 -7.04 -21.32 -35.64
CA MET A 262 -7.57 -19.97 -35.61
C MET A 262 -9.09 -19.96 -35.81
N HIS A 263 -9.56 -20.66 -36.82
CA HIS A 263 -10.99 -20.79 -37.12
C HIS A 263 -11.75 -21.56 -36.02
N THR A 264 -11.19 -22.68 -35.53
CA THR A 264 -11.85 -23.55 -34.54
C THR A 264 -12.04 -22.84 -33.19
N TRP A 265 -11.05 -22.05 -32.76
CA TRP A 265 -11.04 -21.41 -31.47
C TRP A 265 -11.31 -19.90 -31.52
N ASP A 266 -11.64 -19.37 -32.68
CA ASP A 266 -11.89 -17.94 -32.90
C ASP A 266 -10.73 -17.05 -32.30
N VAL A 267 -9.47 -17.41 -32.63
CA VAL A 267 -8.28 -16.72 -32.19
C VAL A 267 -7.50 -16.20 -33.38
N SER A 268 -7.04 -14.96 -33.30
CA SER A 268 -6.27 -14.31 -34.36
C SER A 268 -4.75 -14.35 -34.14
N GLN A 269 -4.30 -14.91 -33.00
CA GLN A 269 -2.88 -15.07 -32.68
C GLN A 269 -2.61 -16.46 -32.12
N ILE A 270 -1.56 -17.12 -32.62
CA ILE A 270 -1.10 -18.40 -32.10
C ILE A 270 0.42 -18.33 -31.84
N PRO A 271 0.88 -18.50 -30.60
CA PRO A 271 2.30 -18.64 -30.30
C PRO A 271 2.85 -19.97 -30.79
N VAL A 272 4.08 -19.94 -31.26
CA VAL A 272 4.86 -21.11 -31.65
C VAL A 272 5.78 -21.47 -30.49
N ILE A 273 5.56 -22.66 -29.93
CA ILE A 273 6.24 -23.11 -28.72
C ILE A 273 7.17 -24.29 -29.05
N GLU A 274 8.41 -24.19 -28.58
CA GLU A 274 9.39 -25.26 -28.63
C GLU A 274 10.02 -25.42 -27.24
N GLU A 275 10.03 -26.62 -26.70
CA GLU A 275 10.57 -26.94 -25.35
C GLU A 275 10.09 -26.00 -24.24
N GLY A 276 8.82 -25.58 -24.27
CA GLY A 276 8.21 -24.71 -23.27
C GLY A 276 8.58 -23.22 -23.38
N ARG A 277 9.22 -22.82 -24.50
CA ARG A 277 9.58 -21.42 -24.81
C ARG A 277 8.88 -20.95 -26.06
N CYS A 278 8.49 -19.70 -26.09
CA CYS A 278 7.97 -19.08 -27.30
C CYS A 278 9.13 -18.78 -28.27
N VAL A 279 9.13 -19.40 -29.42
CA VAL A 279 10.17 -19.21 -30.45
C VAL A 279 9.67 -18.37 -31.63
N GLY A 280 8.36 -18.10 -31.70
CA GLY A 280 7.74 -17.26 -32.72
C GLY A 280 6.24 -17.11 -32.48
N ALA A 281 5.59 -16.41 -33.39
CA ALA A 281 4.15 -16.17 -33.35
C ALA A 281 3.55 -16.16 -34.75
N LEU A 282 2.26 -16.47 -34.84
CA LEU A 282 1.46 -16.36 -36.05
C LEU A 282 0.34 -15.36 -35.83
N ASN A 283 0.15 -14.47 -36.81
CA ASN A 283 -0.94 -13.53 -36.84
C ASN A 283 -1.86 -13.83 -38.03
N GLU A 284 -3.19 -13.89 -37.81
CA GLU A 284 -4.17 -14.20 -38.82
C GLU A 284 -4.09 -13.26 -40.03
N GLY A 285 -4.01 -11.95 -39.80
CA GLY A 285 -3.94 -10.94 -40.86
C GLY A 285 -2.72 -11.11 -41.77
N THR A 286 -1.55 -11.38 -41.18
CA THR A 286 -0.31 -11.61 -41.92
C THR A 286 -0.38 -12.91 -42.71
N LEU A 287 -0.86 -14.01 -42.09
CA LEU A 287 -1.01 -15.29 -42.75
C LEU A 287 -2.02 -15.23 -43.93
N MET A 288 -3.12 -14.52 -43.76
CA MET A 288 -4.12 -14.36 -44.81
C MET A 288 -3.52 -13.65 -46.03
N THR A 289 -2.79 -12.55 -45.81
CA THR A 289 -2.14 -11.81 -46.90
C THR A 289 -1.12 -12.67 -47.63
N GLN A 290 -0.27 -13.38 -46.91
CA GLN A 290 0.77 -14.24 -47.49
C GLN A 290 0.19 -15.46 -48.24
N ALA A 291 -0.90 -16.07 -47.69
CA ALA A 291 -1.56 -17.23 -48.31
C ALA A 291 -2.32 -16.87 -49.58
N LEU A 292 -2.87 -15.66 -49.71
CA LEU A 292 -3.47 -15.14 -50.93
C LEU A 292 -2.45 -14.94 -52.05
N GLU A 293 -1.25 -14.46 -51.69
CA GLU A 293 -0.15 -14.28 -52.65
C GLU A 293 0.51 -15.61 -53.05
N GLN A 294 0.62 -16.55 -52.10
CA GLN A 294 1.32 -17.84 -52.26
C GLN A 294 0.49 -19.00 -51.65
N PRO A 295 -0.49 -19.57 -52.34
CA PRO A 295 -1.32 -20.65 -51.77
C PRO A 295 -0.55 -21.89 -51.29
N ALA A 296 0.60 -22.18 -51.87
CA ALA A 296 1.50 -23.27 -51.48
C ALA A 296 2.08 -23.08 -50.05
N LEU A 297 1.96 -21.88 -49.47
CA LEU A 297 2.41 -21.56 -48.11
C LEU A 297 1.68 -22.43 -47.07
N LEU A 298 0.43 -22.82 -47.34
CA LEU A 298 -0.38 -23.60 -46.41
C LEU A 298 0.20 -24.97 -46.04
N ASP A 299 1.05 -25.55 -46.92
CA ASP A 299 1.67 -26.85 -46.70
C ASP A 299 3.11 -26.75 -46.17
N ARG A 300 3.59 -25.52 -45.93
CA ARG A 300 4.94 -25.27 -45.38
C ARG A 300 4.93 -25.34 -43.84
N PRO A 301 6.08 -25.65 -43.21
CA PRO A 301 6.23 -25.59 -41.76
C PRO A 301 6.09 -24.18 -41.24
N VAL A 302 5.44 -24.05 -40.07
CA VAL A 302 5.20 -22.77 -39.36
C VAL A 302 6.47 -21.99 -39.13
N ARG A 303 7.60 -22.67 -38.87
CA ARG A 303 8.92 -22.03 -38.65
C ARG A 303 9.38 -21.13 -39.81
N GLU A 304 8.84 -21.32 -41.01
CA GLU A 304 9.27 -20.57 -42.18
C GLU A 304 8.49 -19.27 -42.39
N VAL A 305 7.38 -19.11 -41.65
CA VAL A 305 6.44 -17.97 -41.79
C VAL A 305 6.16 -17.28 -40.48
N MET A 306 6.64 -17.81 -39.36
CA MET A 306 6.39 -17.22 -38.05
C MET A 306 7.11 -15.87 -37.89
N GLU A 307 6.45 -14.97 -37.18
CA GLU A 307 6.96 -13.68 -36.77
C GLU A 307 7.77 -13.80 -35.45
N ALA A 308 8.24 -12.66 -34.92
CA ALA A 308 8.93 -12.62 -33.65
C ALA A 308 8.11 -13.19 -32.51
N ALA A 309 8.77 -13.79 -31.51
CA ALA A 309 8.12 -14.33 -30.33
C ALA A 309 7.42 -13.23 -29.50
N TYR A 310 6.27 -13.57 -28.92
CA TYR A 310 5.59 -12.67 -28.00
C TYR A 310 6.38 -12.53 -26.67
N PRO A 311 6.36 -11.35 -26.03
CA PRO A 311 6.93 -11.17 -24.70
C PRO A 311 6.22 -12.04 -23.67
N GLU A 312 6.95 -12.45 -22.64
CA GLU A 312 6.40 -13.20 -21.50
C GLU A 312 6.22 -12.29 -20.31
N VAL A 313 5.11 -12.42 -19.60
CA VAL A 313 4.73 -11.60 -18.45
C VAL A 313 4.23 -12.47 -17.29
N PRO A 314 4.45 -12.09 -16.02
CA PRO A 314 3.92 -12.79 -14.88
C PRO A 314 2.43 -12.44 -14.63
N LEU A 315 1.69 -13.32 -13.94
CA LEU A 315 0.30 -13.08 -13.51
C LEU A 315 0.13 -11.79 -12.71
N SER A 316 1.13 -11.42 -11.91
CA SER A 316 1.11 -10.24 -11.04
C SER A 316 1.33 -8.91 -11.77
N LEU A 317 1.62 -8.92 -13.09
CA LEU A 317 1.85 -7.68 -13.82
C LEU A 317 0.58 -6.84 -13.88
N PRO A 318 0.59 -5.55 -13.47
CA PRO A 318 -0.55 -4.65 -13.62
C PRO A 318 -0.93 -4.44 -15.09
N VAL A 319 -2.25 -4.38 -15.38
CA VAL A 319 -2.79 -4.24 -16.75
C VAL A 319 -2.33 -2.96 -17.46
N ASP A 320 -2.14 -1.86 -16.74
CA ASP A 320 -1.59 -0.63 -17.31
C ASP A 320 -0.15 -0.79 -17.81
N ARG A 321 0.66 -1.59 -17.13
CA ARG A 321 2.00 -1.96 -17.57
C ARG A 321 1.96 -2.88 -18.78
N LEU A 322 1.07 -3.87 -18.76
CA LEU A 322 0.80 -4.72 -19.91
C LEU A 322 0.39 -3.87 -21.13
N ALA A 323 -0.54 -2.93 -20.97
CA ALA A 323 -1.02 -2.06 -22.04
C ALA A 323 0.11 -1.26 -22.73
N ALA A 324 1.11 -0.82 -21.95
CA ALA A 324 2.28 -0.11 -22.49
C ALA A 324 3.24 -1.02 -23.29
N MET A 325 3.20 -2.33 -23.05
CA MET A 325 4.04 -3.33 -23.77
C MET A 325 3.40 -3.79 -25.08
N LEU A 326 2.05 -3.78 -25.15
CA LEU A 326 1.33 -4.27 -26.33
C LEU A 326 1.28 -3.21 -27.43
N THR A 327 1.99 -3.45 -28.52
CA THR A 327 2.06 -2.60 -29.73
C THR A 327 1.29 -3.22 -30.89
N ARG A 328 1.31 -2.60 -32.06
CA ARG A 328 0.80 -3.21 -33.29
C ARG A 328 1.67 -4.37 -33.77
N GLU A 329 2.96 -4.31 -33.53
CA GLU A 329 3.95 -5.34 -33.90
C GLU A 329 3.98 -6.49 -32.89
N SER A 330 3.63 -6.21 -31.63
CA SER A 330 3.52 -7.21 -30.57
C SER A 330 2.14 -7.11 -29.91
N PRO A 331 1.07 -7.63 -30.54
CA PRO A 331 -0.32 -7.43 -30.10
C PRO A 331 -0.73 -8.31 -28.95
N ALA A 332 0.10 -9.24 -28.52
CA ALA A 332 -0.16 -10.20 -27.45
C ALA A 332 1.08 -10.39 -26.55
N ALA A 333 0.86 -10.91 -25.36
CA ALA A 333 1.90 -11.38 -24.45
C ALA A 333 1.52 -12.75 -23.88
N LEU A 334 2.49 -13.61 -23.69
CA LEU A 334 2.32 -14.90 -23.03
C LEU A 334 2.41 -14.74 -21.53
N VAL A 335 1.59 -15.48 -20.82
CA VAL A 335 1.55 -15.42 -19.35
C VAL A 335 2.24 -16.65 -18.78
N ARG A 336 3.20 -16.38 -17.88
CA ARG A 336 3.97 -17.43 -17.20
C ARG A 336 3.68 -17.43 -15.70
N ASP A 337 3.45 -18.63 -15.18
CA ASP A 337 3.30 -18.85 -13.73
C ASP A 337 4.12 -20.08 -13.32
N GLY A 338 4.93 -19.95 -12.25
CA GLY A 338 5.74 -21.04 -11.71
C GLY A 338 6.62 -21.77 -12.73
N GLY A 339 7.03 -21.09 -13.83
CA GLY A 339 7.80 -21.69 -14.90
C GLY A 339 6.99 -22.25 -16.09
N ALA A 340 5.65 -22.40 -15.97
CA ALA A 340 4.76 -22.86 -17.03
C ALA A 340 4.09 -21.69 -17.77
N LEU A 341 3.84 -21.86 -19.08
CA LEU A 341 2.98 -20.95 -19.84
C LEU A 341 1.52 -21.30 -19.55
N VAL A 342 0.79 -20.35 -18.96
CA VAL A 342 -0.60 -20.56 -18.47
C VAL A 342 -1.65 -19.85 -19.30
N GLY A 343 -1.25 -19.00 -20.26
CA GLY A 343 -2.20 -18.30 -21.12
C GLY A 343 -1.55 -17.29 -22.04
N ILE A 344 -2.38 -16.61 -22.81
CA ILE A 344 -2.03 -15.49 -23.67
C ILE A 344 -2.98 -14.34 -23.38
N VAL A 345 -2.50 -13.10 -23.34
CA VAL A 345 -3.31 -11.89 -23.22
C VAL A 345 -3.03 -10.97 -24.39
N THR A 346 -4.10 -10.34 -24.89
CA THR A 346 -4.08 -9.55 -26.12
C THR A 346 -4.49 -8.10 -25.84
N ARG A 347 -4.32 -7.21 -26.81
CA ARG A 347 -4.87 -5.85 -26.76
C ARG A 347 -6.38 -5.83 -26.55
N TYR A 348 -7.09 -6.82 -27.06
CA TYR A 348 -8.54 -6.94 -26.88
C TYR A 348 -8.90 -7.17 -25.41
N ASP A 349 -8.19 -8.05 -24.72
CA ASP A 349 -8.41 -8.33 -23.29
C ASP A 349 -8.21 -7.06 -22.44
N VAL A 350 -7.17 -6.28 -22.76
CA VAL A 350 -6.93 -5.00 -22.10
C VAL A 350 -8.07 -4.01 -22.33
N LEU A 351 -8.56 -3.89 -23.56
CA LEU A 351 -9.69 -3.02 -23.90
C LEU A 351 -10.97 -3.42 -23.16
N GLN A 352 -11.27 -4.71 -23.00
CA GLN A 352 -12.44 -5.18 -22.26
C GLN A 352 -12.43 -4.70 -20.78
N VAL A 353 -11.27 -4.67 -20.15
CA VAL A 353 -11.14 -4.17 -18.77
C VAL A 353 -11.34 -2.65 -18.72
N MET A 354 -10.83 -1.91 -19.71
CA MET A 354 -10.98 -0.45 -19.75
C MET A 354 -12.42 0.03 -19.91
N ILE A 355 -13.28 -0.79 -20.57
CA ILE A 355 -14.71 -0.49 -20.75
C ILE A 355 -15.62 -1.13 -19.69
N GLY A 356 -15.03 -1.72 -18.63
CA GLY A 356 -15.76 -2.24 -17.47
C GLY A 356 -16.59 -3.51 -17.75
N ARG A 357 -16.19 -4.31 -18.74
CA ARG A 357 -16.80 -5.60 -19.07
C ARG A 357 -15.92 -6.77 -18.66
#